data_091908bac8454105dc7937ab2e164c77
#
_entry.id   091908bac8454105dc7937ab2e164c77
#
_cell.length_a   1.000
_cell.length_b   1.000
_cell.length_c   1.000
_cell.angle_alpha   90.00
_cell.angle_beta   90.00
_cell.angle_gamma   90.00
#
_symmetry.space_group_name_H-M   'P 1'
#
loop_
_entity.id
_entity.type
_entity.pdbx_description
1 polymer ?
#
loop_
_entity_poly.entity_id
_entity_poly.type
_entity_poly.pdbx_seq_one_letter_code
_entity_poly.pdbx_strand_id
1 'polypeptide(L)'
;MQPTGKPTLYDRLGGVYSIATVVDDLIDRVMGDPRLNANPLVDEAHHRVPPAGFKYLVTEMVCWAAGGPQKYTGKSMAESHRDLKITSEEWKAFLDDFQQALDKFKVPAEEQAELKAIVNSTRPDIVVDAARRVDASS
;
A
#
# COMPACT_ATOMS: atom_id res chain seq x y z
N MET A 1 -4.60 6.61 -29.37
CA MET A 1 -3.18 6.93 -29.48
C MET A 1 -2.78 7.90 -28.37
N GLN A 2 -1.58 7.77 -27.88
CA GLN A 2 -1.08 8.63 -26.81
C GLN A 2 -0.66 9.98 -27.38
N PRO A 3 -1.30 11.04 -26.99
CA PRO A 3 -0.97 12.35 -27.55
C PRO A 3 0.45 12.82 -27.25
N THR A 4 0.98 12.48 -26.09
CA THR A 4 2.30 12.94 -25.69
C THR A 4 3.39 11.94 -25.90
N GLY A 5 3.03 10.70 -26.13
CA GLY A 5 4.01 9.63 -26.28
C GLY A 5 4.68 9.16 -25.01
N LYS A 6 4.44 9.81 -23.86
CA LYS A 6 5.06 9.35 -22.61
C LYS A 6 4.25 8.22 -21.98
N PRO A 7 4.91 7.08 -21.69
CA PRO A 7 4.22 5.98 -21.02
C PRO A 7 3.77 6.39 -19.60
N THR A 8 2.64 5.85 -19.19
CA THR A 8 2.18 6.03 -17.80
C THR A 8 3.11 5.26 -16.86
N LEU A 9 3.02 5.58 -15.58
CA LEU A 9 3.75 4.79 -14.57
C LEU A 9 3.36 3.31 -14.68
N TYR A 10 2.06 3.03 -14.90
CA TYR A 10 1.56 1.68 -15.10
C TYR A 10 2.34 0.96 -16.22
N ASP A 11 2.49 1.61 -17.37
CA ASP A 11 3.23 1.01 -18.49
C ASP A 11 4.70 0.81 -18.18
N ARG A 12 5.31 1.79 -17.52
CA ARG A 12 6.74 1.72 -17.18
C ARG A 12 7.03 0.65 -16.13
N LEU A 13 6.05 0.32 -15.30
CA LEU A 13 6.18 -0.77 -14.33
C LEU A 13 5.97 -2.15 -14.96
N GLY A 14 5.50 -2.20 -16.19
CA GLY A 14 5.29 -3.47 -16.89
C GLY A 14 3.87 -4.01 -16.88
N GLY A 15 2.92 -3.18 -16.46
CA GLY A 15 1.50 -3.55 -16.48
C GLY A 15 1.07 -4.36 -15.29
N VAL A 16 -0.15 -4.90 -15.36
CA VAL A 16 -0.82 -5.52 -14.21
C VAL A 16 -0.08 -6.74 -13.65
N TYR A 17 0.51 -7.55 -14.49
CA TYR A 17 1.18 -8.75 -13.99
C TYR A 17 2.45 -8.42 -13.21
N SER A 18 3.23 -7.46 -13.69
CA SER A 18 4.42 -7.03 -12.96
C SER A 18 4.05 -6.36 -11.64
N ILE A 19 3.02 -5.52 -11.66
CA ILE A 19 2.54 -4.85 -10.44
C ILE A 19 2.02 -5.89 -9.45
N ALA A 20 1.25 -6.86 -9.92
CA ALA A 20 0.72 -7.92 -9.06
C ALA A 20 1.84 -8.72 -8.40
N THR A 21 2.93 -8.95 -9.10
CA THR A 21 4.08 -9.69 -8.56
C THR A 21 4.71 -8.93 -7.38
N VAL A 22 4.89 -7.63 -7.53
CA VAL A 22 5.44 -6.80 -6.45
C VAL A 22 4.47 -6.72 -5.28
N VAL A 23 3.18 -6.54 -5.57
CA VAL A 23 2.14 -6.46 -4.53
C VAL A 23 2.05 -7.77 -3.77
N ASP A 24 2.14 -8.91 -4.45
CA ASP A 24 2.10 -10.22 -3.80
C ASP A 24 3.19 -10.32 -2.72
N ASP A 25 4.41 -9.96 -3.07
CA ASP A 25 5.52 -9.97 -2.12
C ASP A 25 5.32 -8.97 -0.99
N LEU A 26 4.88 -7.75 -1.34
CA LEU A 26 4.64 -6.71 -0.34
C LEU A 26 3.60 -7.16 0.69
N ILE A 27 2.48 -7.70 0.25
CA ILE A 27 1.41 -8.09 1.16
C ILE A 27 1.84 -9.24 2.05
N ASP A 28 2.60 -10.19 1.52
CA ASP A 28 3.16 -11.28 2.35
C ASP A 28 4.06 -10.72 3.44
N ARG A 29 4.89 -9.73 3.13
CA ARG A 29 5.76 -9.08 4.13
C ARG A 29 4.93 -8.35 5.18
N VAL A 30 3.93 -7.59 4.73
CA VAL A 30 3.06 -6.80 5.62
C VAL A 30 2.31 -7.72 6.57
N MET A 31 1.70 -8.77 6.05
CA MET A 31 0.90 -9.68 6.88
C MET A 31 1.73 -10.48 7.87
N GLY A 32 3.01 -10.69 7.58
CA GLY A 32 3.91 -11.40 8.48
C GLY A 32 4.79 -10.49 9.34
N ASP A 33 4.66 -9.18 9.22
CA ASP A 33 5.54 -8.25 9.92
C ASP A 33 5.14 -8.07 11.39
N PRO A 34 5.98 -8.52 12.34
CA PRO A 34 5.63 -8.40 13.77
C PRO A 34 5.52 -6.97 14.25
N ARG A 35 6.18 -6.02 13.57
CA ARG A 35 6.05 -4.60 13.92
C ARG A 35 4.65 -4.08 13.66
N LEU A 36 3.97 -4.64 12.67
CA LEU A 36 2.59 -4.28 12.34
C LEU A 36 1.61 -5.10 13.17
N ASN A 37 1.86 -6.39 13.31
CA ASN A 37 0.98 -7.28 14.03
C ASN A 37 1.02 -7.07 15.55
N ALA A 38 1.98 -6.30 16.04
CA ALA A 38 1.98 -5.88 17.45
C ALA A 38 0.80 -4.96 17.76
N ASN A 39 0.24 -4.30 16.75
CA ASN A 39 -1.02 -3.57 16.90
C ASN A 39 -2.15 -4.60 16.82
N PRO A 40 -2.90 -4.84 17.92
CA PRO A 40 -3.90 -5.92 17.93
C PRO A 40 -5.02 -5.71 16.92
N LEU A 41 -5.31 -4.47 16.54
CA LEU A 41 -6.33 -4.19 15.53
C LEU A 41 -5.84 -4.60 14.14
N VAL A 42 -4.56 -4.39 13.86
CA VAL A 42 -3.93 -4.82 12.61
C VAL A 42 -3.85 -6.34 12.56
N ASP A 43 -3.43 -6.95 13.66
CA ASP A 43 -3.33 -8.41 13.75
C ASP A 43 -4.68 -9.06 13.49
N GLU A 44 -5.75 -8.55 14.10
CA GLU A 44 -7.09 -9.05 13.87
C GLU A 44 -7.49 -8.91 12.39
N ALA A 45 -7.21 -7.76 11.80
CA ALA A 45 -7.54 -7.53 10.39
C ALA A 45 -6.80 -8.52 9.49
N HIS A 46 -5.54 -8.80 9.79
CA HIS A 46 -4.74 -9.76 9.01
C HIS A 46 -5.28 -11.19 9.12
N HIS A 47 -5.93 -11.53 10.22
CA HIS A 47 -6.57 -12.84 10.37
C HIS A 47 -7.95 -12.91 9.73
N ARG A 48 -8.62 -11.76 9.61
CA ARG A 48 -9.98 -11.68 9.08
C ARG A 48 -10.04 -11.56 7.55
N VAL A 49 -9.07 -10.84 6.97
CA VAL A 49 -9.07 -10.55 5.54
C VAL A 49 -8.31 -11.64 4.78
N PRO A 50 -8.93 -12.27 3.78
CA PRO A 50 -8.21 -13.28 2.98
C PRO A 50 -7.04 -12.64 2.22
N PRO A 51 -5.85 -13.24 2.29
CA PRO A 51 -4.68 -12.67 1.61
C PRO A 51 -4.88 -12.45 0.11
N ALA A 52 -5.51 -13.39 -0.57
CA ALA A 52 -5.73 -13.28 -2.01
C ALA A 52 -6.59 -12.06 -2.37
N GLY A 53 -7.67 -11.85 -1.60
CA GLY A 53 -8.54 -10.69 -1.81
C GLY A 53 -7.84 -9.38 -1.51
N PHE A 54 -7.03 -9.36 -0.46
CA PHE A 54 -6.23 -8.20 -0.09
C PHE A 54 -5.24 -7.85 -1.22
N LYS A 55 -4.51 -8.85 -1.71
CA LYS A 55 -3.56 -8.68 -2.81
C LYS A 55 -4.25 -8.14 -4.05
N TYR A 56 -5.43 -8.67 -4.36
CA TYR A 56 -6.20 -8.22 -5.52
C TYR A 56 -6.57 -6.73 -5.42
N LEU A 57 -7.11 -6.32 -4.28
CA LEU A 57 -7.54 -4.94 -4.10
C LEU A 57 -6.36 -3.96 -4.13
N VAL A 58 -5.24 -4.32 -3.53
CA VAL A 58 -4.05 -3.47 -3.57
C VAL A 58 -3.50 -3.38 -4.99
N THR A 59 -3.49 -4.49 -5.71
CA THR A 59 -3.07 -4.49 -7.11
C THR A 59 -3.96 -3.57 -7.95
N GLU A 60 -5.28 -3.66 -7.79
CA GLU A 60 -6.22 -2.77 -8.47
C GLU A 60 -5.91 -1.30 -8.18
N MET A 61 -5.70 -1.00 -6.91
CA MET A 61 -5.47 0.38 -6.47
C MET A 61 -4.17 0.94 -7.06
N VAL A 62 -3.10 0.15 -7.03
CA VAL A 62 -1.82 0.59 -7.58
C VAL A 62 -1.92 0.80 -9.10
N CYS A 63 -2.56 -0.14 -9.79
CA CYS A 63 -2.75 0.00 -11.24
C CYS A 63 -3.54 1.25 -11.57
N TRP A 64 -4.62 1.49 -10.85
CA TRP A 64 -5.46 2.66 -11.06
C TRP A 64 -4.69 3.96 -10.80
N ALA A 65 -4.01 4.04 -9.67
CA ALA A 65 -3.24 5.23 -9.30
C ALA A 65 -2.06 5.47 -10.26
N ALA A 66 -1.53 4.42 -10.86
CA ALA A 66 -0.42 4.52 -11.80
C ALA A 66 -0.86 4.83 -13.23
N GLY A 67 -2.14 5.00 -13.48
CA GLY A 67 -2.66 5.36 -14.79
C GLY A 67 -3.06 4.19 -15.66
N GLY A 68 -3.22 3.01 -15.08
CA GLY A 68 -3.69 1.84 -15.81
C GLY A 68 -5.19 1.85 -16.07
N PRO A 69 -5.70 0.86 -16.79
CA PRO A 69 -7.12 0.78 -17.14
C PRO A 69 -8.00 0.28 -15.99
N GLN A 70 -7.41 -0.27 -14.95
CA GLN A 70 -8.16 -0.81 -13.82
C GLN A 70 -8.80 0.31 -13.00
N LYS A 71 -9.91 -0.02 -12.34
CA LYS A 71 -10.56 0.88 -11.39
C LYS A 71 -10.57 0.20 -10.04
N TYR A 72 -10.24 0.98 -9.01
CA TYR A 72 -10.26 0.45 -7.66
C TYR A 72 -11.70 0.25 -7.18
N THR A 73 -12.01 -0.96 -6.73
CA THR A 73 -13.37 -1.34 -6.30
C THR A 73 -13.49 -1.52 -4.79
N GLY A 74 -12.41 -1.31 -4.04
CA GLY A 74 -12.43 -1.48 -2.59
C GLY A 74 -12.86 -0.23 -1.85
N LYS A 75 -12.76 -0.27 -0.54
CA LYS A 75 -13.06 0.86 0.33
C LYS A 75 -12.00 1.94 0.22
N SER A 76 -12.36 3.18 0.53
CA SER A 76 -11.37 4.25 0.58
C SER A 76 -10.30 3.95 1.62
N MET A 77 -9.15 4.59 1.51
CA MET A 77 -8.08 4.41 2.49
C MET A 77 -8.53 4.84 3.88
N ALA A 78 -9.28 5.92 3.97
CA ALA A 78 -9.81 6.38 5.25
C ALA A 78 -10.74 5.34 5.87
N GLU A 79 -11.67 4.77 5.09
CA GLU A 79 -12.60 3.76 5.60
C GLU A 79 -11.92 2.46 6.00
N SER A 80 -10.99 1.98 5.15
CA SER A 80 -10.35 0.69 5.39
C SER A 80 -9.41 0.71 6.57
N HIS A 81 -8.88 1.88 6.93
CA HIS A 81 -7.89 2.00 8.00
C HIS A 81 -8.41 2.72 9.25
N ARG A 82 -9.64 3.22 9.22
CA ARG A 82 -10.20 4.03 10.29
C ARG A 82 -10.04 3.39 11.68
N ASP A 83 -10.35 2.12 11.76
CA ASP A 83 -10.38 1.42 13.04
C ASP A 83 -9.06 0.76 13.41
N LEU A 84 -8.06 0.85 12.55
CA LEU A 84 -6.77 0.21 12.79
C LEU A 84 -5.84 1.04 13.68
N LYS A 85 -6.06 2.33 13.74
CA LYS A 85 -5.28 3.26 14.57
C LYS A 85 -3.78 3.16 14.30
N ILE A 86 -3.43 3.23 13.05
CA ILE A 86 -2.04 3.09 12.59
C ILE A 86 -1.20 4.27 13.10
N THR A 87 -0.07 3.99 13.71
CA THR A 87 0.87 5.02 14.19
C THR A 87 1.91 5.34 13.13
N SER A 88 2.66 6.43 13.37
CA SER A 88 3.80 6.79 12.52
C SER A 88 4.86 5.70 12.49
N GLU A 89 5.09 5.01 13.62
CA GLU A 89 6.05 3.91 13.68
C GLU A 89 5.61 2.75 12.80
N GLU A 90 4.33 2.42 12.85
CA GLU A 90 3.77 1.36 12.01
C GLU A 90 3.81 1.74 10.54
N TRP A 91 3.58 3.01 10.23
CA TRP A 91 3.71 3.50 8.87
C TRP A 91 5.14 3.33 8.35
N LYS A 92 6.13 3.63 9.19
CA LYS A 92 7.53 3.42 8.81
C LYS A 92 7.84 1.95 8.55
N ALA A 93 7.28 1.05 9.36
CA ALA A 93 7.45 -0.38 9.15
C ALA A 93 6.86 -0.82 7.81
N PHE A 94 5.68 -0.31 7.48
CA PHE A 94 5.06 -0.56 6.19
C PHE A 94 5.95 -0.05 5.03
N LEU A 95 6.48 1.16 5.16
CA LEU A 95 7.37 1.71 4.13
C LEU A 95 8.63 0.89 3.96
N ASP A 96 9.15 0.31 5.05
CA ASP A 96 10.30 -0.58 4.98
C ASP A 96 9.95 -1.86 4.21
N ASP A 97 8.79 -2.46 4.49
CA ASP A 97 8.32 -3.63 3.74
C ASP A 97 8.17 -3.30 2.26
N PHE A 98 7.64 -2.13 1.96
CA PHE A 98 7.47 -1.66 0.60
C PHE A 98 8.83 -1.51 -0.11
N GLN A 99 9.79 -0.89 0.57
CA GLN A 99 11.13 -0.73 0.02
C GLN A 99 11.79 -2.07 -0.28
N GLN A 100 11.64 -3.03 0.62
CA GLN A 100 12.20 -4.36 0.41
C GLN A 100 11.61 -5.05 -0.81
N ALA A 101 10.30 -4.91 -1.00
CA ALA A 101 9.65 -5.47 -2.18
C ALA A 101 10.15 -4.80 -3.46
N LEU A 102 10.26 -3.48 -3.46
CA LEU A 102 10.76 -2.74 -4.63
C LEU A 102 12.19 -3.15 -4.98
N ASP A 103 13.02 -3.32 -3.98
CA ASP A 103 14.42 -3.71 -4.18
C ASP A 103 14.54 -5.14 -4.70
N LYS A 104 13.71 -6.03 -4.18
CA LYS A 104 13.72 -7.43 -4.61
C LYS A 104 13.47 -7.56 -6.11
N PHE A 105 12.54 -6.79 -6.63
CA PHE A 105 12.17 -6.84 -8.05
C PHE A 105 12.91 -5.81 -8.89
N LYS A 106 13.91 -5.14 -8.29
CA LYS A 106 14.80 -4.21 -8.99
C LYS A 106 14.03 -3.11 -9.73
N VAL A 107 13.00 -2.57 -9.09
CA VAL A 107 12.24 -1.47 -9.67
C VAL A 107 13.17 -0.26 -9.79
N PRO A 108 13.23 0.39 -10.96
CA PRO A 108 14.14 1.53 -11.14
C PRO A 108 13.83 2.69 -10.20
N ALA A 109 14.86 3.46 -9.85
CA ALA A 109 14.75 4.52 -8.86
C ALA A 109 13.66 5.55 -9.19
N GLU A 110 13.50 5.90 -10.45
CA GLU A 110 12.49 6.88 -10.86
C GLU A 110 11.08 6.35 -10.59
N GLU A 111 10.82 5.10 -10.97
CA GLU A 111 9.52 4.46 -10.72
C GLU A 111 9.26 4.26 -9.24
N GLN A 112 10.32 3.93 -8.47
CA GLN A 112 10.19 3.84 -7.02
C GLN A 112 9.76 5.17 -6.43
N ALA A 113 10.35 6.27 -6.88
CA ALA A 113 10.02 7.60 -6.36
C ALA A 113 8.56 7.95 -6.64
N GLU A 114 8.06 7.62 -7.82
CA GLU A 114 6.66 7.89 -8.18
C GLU A 114 5.70 7.02 -7.36
N LEU A 115 6.02 5.75 -7.17
CA LEU A 115 5.21 4.86 -6.34
C LEU A 115 5.18 5.32 -4.88
N LYS A 116 6.33 5.73 -4.36
CA LYS A 116 6.40 6.23 -2.98
C LYS A 116 5.59 7.49 -2.80
N ALA A 117 5.59 8.38 -3.80
CA ALA A 117 4.77 9.59 -3.75
C ALA A 117 3.28 9.24 -3.67
N ILE A 118 2.84 8.26 -4.47
CA ILE A 118 1.46 7.79 -4.42
C ILE A 118 1.11 7.25 -3.05
N VAL A 119 1.95 6.37 -2.52
CA VAL A 119 1.73 5.77 -1.20
C VAL A 119 1.71 6.84 -0.11
N ASN A 120 2.66 7.75 -0.14
CA ASN A 120 2.74 8.82 0.86
C ASN A 120 1.52 9.75 0.82
N SER A 121 0.88 9.89 -0.34
CA SER A 121 -0.34 10.70 -0.44
C SER A 121 -1.50 10.12 0.37
N THR A 122 -1.46 8.85 0.72
CA THR A 122 -2.50 8.19 1.51
C THR A 122 -2.26 8.30 3.02
N ARG A 123 -1.07 8.73 3.44
CA ARG A 123 -0.70 8.79 4.84
C ARG A 123 -1.70 9.53 5.73
N PRO A 124 -2.21 10.71 5.34
CA PRO A 124 -3.16 11.44 6.19
C PRO A 124 -4.45 10.67 6.46
N ASP A 125 -4.85 9.78 5.56
CA ASP A 125 -6.06 8.97 5.72
C ASP A 125 -5.82 7.72 6.57
N ILE A 126 -4.58 7.34 6.77
CA ILE A 126 -4.21 6.07 7.40
C ILE A 126 -3.63 6.26 8.80
N VAL A 127 -2.67 7.20 8.93
CA VAL A 127 -1.92 7.37 10.17
C VAL A 127 -2.67 8.26 11.15
N VAL A 128 -2.76 7.77 12.39
CA VAL A 128 -3.26 8.55 13.53
C VAL A 128 -2.05 8.89 14.36
N ASP A 129 -1.80 10.18 14.63
CA ASP A 129 -0.66 10.51 15.46
C ASP A 129 -0.94 10.14 16.93
N ALA A 130 0.15 10.02 17.70
CA ALA A 130 0.07 9.54 19.07
C ALA A 130 -0.83 10.40 19.96
N ALA A 131 -0.82 11.71 19.77
CA ALA A 131 -1.65 12.63 20.57
C ALA A 131 -3.13 12.38 20.33
N ARG A 132 -3.51 12.17 19.07
CA ARG A 132 -4.92 11.87 18.75
C ARG A 132 -5.35 10.52 19.30
N ARG A 133 -4.46 9.54 19.32
CA ARG A 133 -4.76 8.26 19.92
C ARG A 133 -5.04 8.37 21.39
N VAL A 134 -4.23 9.15 22.09
CA VAL A 134 -4.41 9.38 23.53
C VAL A 134 -5.74 10.08 23.79
N ASP A 135 -6.03 11.11 23.01
CA ASP A 135 -7.29 11.83 23.16
C ASP A 135 -8.49 10.94 22.90
N ALA A 136 -8.40 10.09 21.90
CA ALA A 136 -9.49 9.17 21.56
C ALA A 136 -9.74 8.13 22.65
N SER A 137 -8.73 7.81 23.44
CA SER A 137 -8.87 6.83 24.52
C SER A 137 -9.23 7.45 25.86
N SER A 138 -9.24 8.76 25.96
CA SER A 138 -9.71 9.43 27.17
C SER A 138 -11.17 9.85 27.06
#